data_9fff2fa51a8946ef063ee677b3c43c93
#
_entry.id   9fff2fa51a8946ef063ee677b3c43c93
#
_cell.length_a   1.000
_cell.length_b   1.000
_cell.length_c   1.000
_cell.angle_alpha   90.00
_cell.angle_beta   90.00
_cell.angle_gamma   90.00
#
_symmetry.space_group_name_H-M   'P 1'
#
loop_
_entity.id
_entity.type
_entity.pdbx_description
1 polymer ?
#
loop_
_entity_poly.entity_id
_entity_poly.type
_entity_poly.pdbx_seq_one_letter_code
_entity_poly.pdbx_strand_id
1 'polypeptide(L)'
;GTESACVGCDTWEQRGMVLFPDSCFYEFIPESEMHRNLADPSCTPLTCLMDEGRPGARYELVISVLHGGAFMRYRIGDVYRCTEIDKATGVPRFTYVDRIPTVIDIAGFTRITENSISEVIRMSKLGIGDWIAAKEYDGDNTPFLHIYLEVTPEARANDVVTKQVLTEHLSVYFRYFDSDYKDLKKLLNIEPLQISILPYKTIESFEQKQGTRISRINPDPLWLKAMLGGIKPKQHTEADI
;
A
#
# COMPACT_ATOMS: atom_id res chain seq x y z
N GLY A 1 18.66 -6.22 -3.83
CA GLY A 1 18.25 -4.90 -3.33
C GLY A 1 19.39 -3.91 -3.39
N THR A 2 19.09 -2.65 -3.31
CA THR A 2 20.08 -1.55 -3.29
C THR A 2 20.82 -1.50 -1.96
N GLU A 3 20.19 -1.97 -0.91
CA GLU A 3 20.69 -2.00 0.48
C GLU A 3 21.76 -3.10 0.68
N SER A 4 21.67 -4.18 -0.10
CA SER A 4 22.63 -5.27 -0.12
C SER A 4 22.69 -5.85 -1.53
N ALA A 5 23.87 -6.20 -2.00
CA ALA A 5 24.11 -6.62 -3.39
C ALA A 5 23.23 -7.81 -3.81
N CYS A 6 23.10 -8.82 -2.95
CA CYS A 6 22.22 -9.96 -3.17
C CYS A 6 21.75 -10.51 -1.82
N VAL A 7 20.44 -10.47 -1.58
CA VAL A 7 19.85 -11.01 -0.35
C VAL A 7 19.40 -12.47 -0.51
N GLY A 8 19.15 -12.92 -1.73
CA GLY A 8 18.70 -14.28 -2.01
C GLY A 8 18.50 -14.51 -3.49
N CYS A 9 18.30 -15.75 -3.88
CA CYS A 9 17.94 -16.10 -5.26
C CYS A 9 16.88 -17.20 -5.31
N ASP A 10 16.18 -17.24 -6.42
CA ASP A 10 15.28 -18.34 -6.77
C ASP A 10 16.08 -19.52 -7.34
N THR A 11 15.52 -20.71 -7.26
CA THR A 11 16.11 -21.93 -7.80
C THR A 11 15.18 -22.54 -8.85
N TRP A 12 15.76 -23.21 -9.85
CA TRP A 12 14.98 -23.79 -10.96
C TRP A 12 14.03 -24.92 -10.52
N GLU A 13 14.36 -25.60 -9.43
CA GLU A 13 13.68 -26.82 -9.01
C GLU A 13 12.50 -26.59 -8.06
N GLN A 14 12.50 -25.47 -7.34
CA GLN A 14 11.52 -25.20 -6.28
C GLN A 14 11.10 -23.74 -6.32
N ARG A 15 9.84 -23.47 -6.06
CA ARG A 15 9.30 -22.11 -6.00
C ARG A 15 9.78 -21.36 -4.77
N GLY A 16 10.12 -20.09 -4.97
CA GLY A 16 10.56 -19.19 -3.92
C GLY A 16 12.06 -19.12 -3.74
N MET A 17 12.54 -17.96 -3.35
CA MET A 17 13.96 -17.69 -3.15
C MET A 17 14.45 -18.24 -1.80
N VAL A 18 15.70 -18.62 -1.78
CA VAL A 18 16.48 -18.87 -0.57
C VAL A 18 17.27 -17.61 -0.25
N LEU A 19 17.24 -17.18 1.01
CA LEU A 19 18.03 -16.04 1.47
C LEU A 19 19.47 -16.49 1.81
N PHE A 20 20.44 -15.61 1.58
CA PHE A 20 21.86 -15.89 1.78
C PHE A 20 22.34 -15.40 3.15
N PRO A 21 22.50 -16.28 4.15
CA PRO A 21 22.90 -15.86 5.49
C PRO A 21 24.33 -15.28 5.54
N ASP A 22 25.16 -15.57 4.52
CA ASP A 22 26.51 -15.01 4.42
C ASP A 22 26.52 -13.54 3.99
N SER A 23 25.43 -13.07 3.35
CA SER A 23 25.32 -11.67 2.88
C SER A 23 24.81 -10.76 3.96
N CYS A 24 23.81 -11.19 4.71
CA CYS A 24 23.12 -10.40 5.72
C CYS A 24 22.67 -11.29 6.88
N PHE A 25 22.53 -10.70 8.04
CA PHE A 25 21.69 -11.24 9.09
C PHE A 25 20.24 -10.83 8.86
N TYR A 26 19.33 -11.79 8.88
CA TYR A 26 17.90 -11.59 8.59
C TYR A 26 17.06 -11.72 9.83
N GLU A 27 16.16 -10.75 10.01
CA GLU A 27 15.07 -10.82 10.96
C GLU A 27 13.75 -10.61 10.19
N PHE A 28 12.67 -11.12 10.72
CA PHE A 28 11.37 -11.12 10.10
C PHE A 28 10.34 -10.55 11.06
N ILE A 29 9.63 -9.49 10.67
CA ILE A 29 8.50 -8.95 11.43
C ILE A 29 7.24 -9.65 10.95
N PRO A 30 6.56 -10.46 11.78
CA PRO A 30 5.30 -11.10 11.42
C PRO A 30 4.21 -10.09 11.05
N GLU A 31 3.29 -10.46 10.17
CA GLU A 31 2.19 -9.58 9.71
C GLU A 31 1.38 -9.00 10.88
N SER A 32 1.13 -9.77 11.93
CA SER A 32 0.45 -9.27 13.14
C SER A 32 1.22 -8.15 13.85
N GLU A 33 2.56 -8.23 13.87
CA GLU A 33 3.43 -7.21 14.45
C GLU A 33 3.52 -5.97 13.55
N MET A 34 3.47 -6.15 12.23
CA MET A 34 3.35 -5.02 11.29
C MET A 34 2.07 -4.23 11.57
N HIS A 35 0.93 -4.91 11.68
CA HIS A 35 -0.35 -4.26 11.99
C HIS A 35 -0.35 -3.58 13.36
N ARG A 36 0.25 -4.20 14.37
CA ARG A 36 0.40 -3.60 15.70
C ARG A 36 1.22 -2.31 15.65
N ASN A 37 2.35 -2.33 14.96
CA ASN A 37 3.20 -1.14 14.81
C ASN A 37 2.53 -0.04 13.97
N LEU A 38 1.71 -0.41 12.96
CA LEU A 38 0.91 0.56 12.19
C LEU A 38 -0.16 1.24 13.04
N ALA A 39 -0.82 0.48 13.92
CA ALA A 39 -1.84 1.02 14.82
C ALA A 39 -1.23 1.90 15.92
N ASP A 40 -0.04 1.56 16.39
CA ASP A 40 0.72 2.31 17.38
C ASP A 40 2.22 2.39 16.98
N PRO A 41 2.64 3.49 16.33
CA PRO A 41 4.04 3.68 15.93
C PRO A 41 5.06 3.70 17.07
N SER A 42 4.62 3.91 18.32
CA SER A 42 5.49 3.82 19.49
C SER A 42 5.84 2.38 19.86
N CYS A 43 5.04 1.43 19.40
CA CYS A 43 5.23 0.01 19.64
C CYS A 43 6.34 -0.54 18.75
N THR A 44 7.44 -1.00 19.34
CA THR A 44 8.50 -1.71 18.59
C THR A 44 7.99 -3.11 18.23
N PRO A 45 7.97 -3.48 16.93
CA PRO A 45 7.53 -4.80 16.51
C PRO A 45 8.53 -5.88 16.95
N LEU A 46 8.00 -7.01 17.38
CA LEU A 46 8.80 -8.19 17.65
C LEU A 46 9.25 -8.82 16.34
N THR A 47 10.47 -9.33 16.32
CA THR A 47 11.03 -10.05 15.18
C THR A 47 11.16 -11.53 15.52
N CYS A 48 11.14 -12.38 14.50
CA CYS A 48 11.54 -13.76 14.57
C CYS A 48 12.74 -14.02 13.64
N LEU A 49 13.43 -15.13 13.86
CA LEU A 49 14.57 -15.55 13.04
C LEU A 49 14.10 -16.48 11.88
N MET A 50 15.02 -16.82 11.01
CA MET A 50 14.72 -17.59 9.80
C MET A 50 14.13 -18.97 10.10
N ASP A 51 14.62 -19.64 11.14
CA ASP A 51 14.18 -20.95 11.60
C ASP A 51 12.81 -20.95 12.28
N GLU A 52 12.31 -19.79 12.67
CA GLU A 52 10.98 -19.60 13.27
C GLU A 52 9.89 -19.31 12.20
N GLY A 53 10.28 -19.23 10.93
CA GLY A 53 9.39 -18.98 9.80
C GLY A 53 8.30 -20.06 9.67
N ARG A 54 7.08 -19.67 9.34
CA ARG A 54 5.93 -20.60 9.16
C ARG A 54 5.44 -20.55 7.71
N PRO A 55 5.29 -21.69 7.03
CA PRO A 55 4.70 -21.74 5.70
C PRO A 55 3.34 -21.04 5.63
N GLY A 56 3.15 -20.23 4.60
CA GLY A 56 1.95 -19.43 4.39
C GLY A 56 1.95 -18.06 5.08
N ALA A 57 2.74 -17.87 6.13
CA ALA A 57 2.80 -16.61 6.86
C ALA A 57 3.57 -15.52 6.07
N ARG A 58 3.23 -14.26 6.35
CA ARG A 58 3.85 -13.08 5.75
C ARG A 58 4.71 -12.36 6.77
N TYR A 59 5.80 -11.81 6.27
CA TYR A 59 6.81 -11.14 7.08
C TYR A 59 7.38 -9.93 6.35
N GLU A 60 7.57 -8.83 7.05
CA GLU A 60 8.44 -7.75 6.59
C GLU A 60 9.89 -8.13 6.85
N LEU A 61 10.74 -7.96 5.84
CA LEU A 61 12.15 -8.29 5.92
C LEU A 61 12.95 -7.16 6.57
N VAL A 62 13.75 -7.54 7.57
CA VAL A 62 14.73 -6.68 8.24
C VAL A 62 16.11 -7.24 8.00
N ILE A 63 17.05 -6.40 7.59
CA ILE A 63 18.42 -6.82 7.31
C ILE A 63 19.45 -6.12 8.19
N SER A 64 20.51 -6.85 8.53
CA SER A 64 21.74 -6.27 9.03
C SER A 64 22.88 -6.68 8.11
N VAL A 65 23.51 -5.70 7.46
CA VAL A 65 24.62 -5.94 6.52
C VAL A 65 25.92 -6.07 7.30
N LEU A 66 26.57 -7.25 7.21
CA LEU A 66 27.75 -7.58 8.02
C LEU A 66 29.07 -7.20 7.36
N HIS A 67 29.06 -6.90 6.06
CA HIS A 67 30.26 -6.59 5.28
C HIS A 67 30.57 -5.09 5.13
N GLY A 68 30.13 -4.30 6.11
CA GLY A 68 30.25 -2.85 6.10
C GLY A 68 28.99 -2.17 5.54
N GLY A 69 28.81 -0.90 5.89
CA GLY A 69 27.64 -0.13 5.54
C GLY A 69 26.84 0.32 6.78
N ALA A 70 25.81 1.12 6.54
CA ALA A 70 25.03 1.74 7.59
C ALA A 70 23.79 0.93 8.00
N PHE A 71 23.49 -0.16 7.30
CA PHE A 71 22.23 -0.88 7.46
C PHE A 71 22.35 -1.95 8.57
N MET A 72 21.98 -1.55 9.78
CA MET A 72 21.83 -2.43 10.93
C MET A 72 20.37 -2.45 11.37
N ARG A 73 19.76 -3.64 11.41
CA ARG A 73 18.34 -3.85 11.67
C ARG A 73 17.45 -2.94 10.79
N TYR A 74 17.83 -2.81 9.53
CA TYR A 74 17.17 -1.92 8.59
C TYR A 74 15.92 -2.59 8.02
N ARG A 75 14.79 -1.93 8.18
CA ARG A 75 13.51 -2.34 7.62
C ARG A 75 13.47 -1.90 6.15
N ILE A 76 13.55 -2.87 5.24
CA ILE A 76 13.51 -2.60 3.78
C ILE A 76 12.11 -2.14 3.37
N GLY A 77 11.09 -2.56 4.11
CA GLY A 77 9.69 -2.32 3.79
C GLY A 77 9.13 -3.29 2.74
N ASP A 78 9.84 -4.36 2.43
CA ASP A 78 9.37 -5.44 1.55
C ASP A 78 8.77 -6.57 2.38
N VAL A 79 7.59 -7.03 1.94
CA VAL A 79 6.86 -8.14 2.56
C VAL A 79 7.04 -9.41 1.74
N TYR A 80 7.45 -10.46 2.40
CA TYR A 80 7.64 -11.78 1.83
C TYR A 80 6.70 -12.78 2.48
N ARG A 81 6.27 -13.78 1.70
CA ARG A 81 5.55 -14.94 2.21
C ARG A 81 6.52 -16.11 2.28
N CYS A 82 6.59 -16.77 3.43
CA CYS A 82 7.23 -18.08 3.54
C CYS A 82 6.37 -19.09 2.77
N THR A 83 6.91 -19.69 1.70
CA THR A 83 6.18 -20.63 0.85
C THR A 83 6.26 -22.05 1.39
N GLU A 84 7.44 -22.45 1.78
CA GLU A 84 7.72 -23.78 2.33
C GLU A 84 9.00 -23.77 3.17
N ILE A 85 9.21 -24.84 3.92
CA ILE A 85 10.48 -25.16 4.58
C ILE A 85 11.00 -26.42 3.93
N ASP A 86 12.20 -26.36 3.37
CA ASP A 86 12.85 -27.53 2.79
C ASP A 86 13.05 -28.60 3.86
N LYS A 87 12.49 -29.79 3.62
CA LYS A 87 12.49 -30.87 4.61
C LYS A 87 13.86 -31.48 4.89
N ALA A 88 14.78 -31.36 3.94
CA ALA A 88 16.12 -31.93 4.08
C ALA A 88 17.08 -30.99 4.82
N THR A 89 16.93 -29.68 4.57
CA THR A 89 17.86 -28.65 5.09
C THR A 89 17.26 -27.81 6.21
N GLY A 90 15.92 -27.80 6.36
CA GLY A 90 15.22 -26.90 7.28
C GLY A 90 15.20 -25.44 6.82
N VAL A 91 15.68 -25.14 5.62
CA VAL A 91 15.79 -23.77 5.10
C VAL A 91 14.43 -23.31 4.55
N PRO A 92 13.88 -22.17 5.02
CA PRO A 92 12.65 -21.63 4.49
C PRO A 92 12.88 -20.97 3.12
N ARG A 93 11.83 -21.01 2.29
CA ARG A 93 11.75 -20.33 1.00
C ARG A 93 10.75 -19.20 1.07
N PHE A 94 11.04 -18.12 0.38
CA PHE A 94 10.26 -16.91 0.41
C PHE A 94 9.86 -16.45 -0.99
N THR A 95 8.67 -15.87 -1.10
CA THR A 95 8.22 -15.18 -2.32
C THR A 95 7.85 -13.75 -1.94
N TYR A 96 8.32 -12.79 -2.71
CA TYR A 96 7.92 -11.40 -2.57
C TYR A 96 6.39 -11.26 -2.75
N VAL A 97 5.76 -10.49 -1.90
CA VAL A 97 4.31 -10.24 -1.95
C VAL A 97 4.03 -8.80 -2.35
N ASP A 98 4.52 -7.85 -1.55
CA ASP A 98 4.30 -6.42 -1.75
C ASP A 98 5.20 -5.62 -0.80
N ARG A 99 5.00 -4.31 -0.78
CA ARG A 99 5.54 -3.44 0.25
C ARG A 99 4.68 -3.43 1.50
N ILE A 100 5.24 -2.89 2.60
CA ILE A 100 4.47 -2.64 3.83
C ILE A 100 3.24 -1.77 3.50
N PRO A 101 2.14 -1.91 4.26
CA PRO A 101 0.89 -1.22 3.96
C PRO A 101 0.96 0.32 3.96
N THR A 102 2.04 0.93 4.46
CA THR A 102 2.24 2.39 4.44
C THR A 102 2.66 2.97 3.10
N VAL A 103 2.90 2.13 2.10
CA VAL A 103 3.32 2.54 0.75
C VAL A 103 2.47 1.84 -0.29
N ILE A 104 1.98 2.59 -1.26
CA ILE A 104 1.31 2.02 -2.44
C ILE A 104 2.34 1.93 -3.56
N ASP A 105 2.63 0.71 -3.95
CA ASP A 105 3.48 0.39 -5.08
C ASP A 105 2.64 -0.14 -6.24
N ILE A 106 2.66 0.57 -7.36
CA ILE A 106 1.97 0.16 -8.57
C ILE A 106 2.98 -0.46 -9.52
N ALA A 107 2.84 -1.77 -9.75
CA ALA A 107 3.66 -2.56 -10.69
C ALA A 107 5.19 -2.49 -10.45
N GLY A 108 5.64 -2.27 -9.21
CA GLY A 108 7.05 -2.19 -8.86
C GLY A 108 7.74 -0.86 -9.21
N PHE A 109 6.99 0.13 -9.69
CA PHE A 109 7.56 1.41 -10.15
C PHE A 109 7.35 2.57 -9.18
N THR A 110 6.19 2.68 -8.54
CA THR A 110 5.86 3.83 -7.70
C THR A 110 5.98 3.53 -6.21
N ARG A 111 6.27 4.56 -5.43
CA ARG A 111 6.27 4.50 -3.96
C ARG A 111 5.40 5.62 -3.41
N ILE A 112 4.09 5.48 -3.59
CA ILE A 112 3.12 6.49 -3.17
C ILE A 112 2.88 6.35 -1.67
N THR A 113 3.14 7.41 -0.93
CA THR A 113 2.98 7.50 0.52
C THR A 113 1.82 8.41 0.89
N GLU A 114 1.39 8.38 2.15
CA GLU A 114 0.42 9.33 2.68
C GLU A 114 0.83 10.78 2.45
N ASN A 115 2.11 11.07 2.64
CA ASN A 115 2.66 12.40 2.42
C ASN A 115 2.58 12.83 0.94
N SER A 116 2.87 11.92 0.00
CA SER A 116 2.76 12.19 -1.44
C SER A 116 1.33 12.55 -1.84
N ILE A 117 0.34 11.80 -1.35
CA ILE A 117 -1.08 12.06 -1.65
C ILE A 117 -1.53 13.37 -1.00
N SER A 118 -1.17 13.59 0.27
CA SER A 118 -1.51 14.83 1.00
C SER A 118 -0.97 16.06 0.27
N GLU A 119 0.25 16.02 -0.24
CA GLU A 119 0.84 17.13 -1.00
C GLU A 119 0.12 17.36 -2.33
N VAL A 120 -0.21 16.30 -3.06
CA VAL A 120 -0.98 16.38 -4.31
C VAL A 120 -2.36 17.01 -4.06
N ILE A 121 -3.06 16.57 -3.00
CA ILE A 121 -4.36 17.11 -2.59
C ILE A 121 -4.24 18.60 -2.21
N ARG A 122 -3.25 18.95 -1.38
CA ARG A 122 -2.99 20.32 -0.96
C ARG A 122 -2.73 21.26 -2.14
N MET A 123 -1.95 20.80 -3.13
CA MET A 123 -1.61 21.58 -4.32
C MET A 123 -2.80 21.75 -5.27
N SER A 124 -3.69 20.76 -5.34
CA SER A 124 -4.86 20.80 -6.23
C SER A 124 -5.86 21.90 -5.88
N LYS A 125 -5.94 22.29 -4.61
CA LYS A 125 -6.90 23.29 -4.07
C LYS A 125 -8.38 22.98 -4.40
N LEU A 126 -8.72 21.71 -4.58
CA LEU A 126 -10.05 21.27 -5.03
C LEU A 126 -11.10 21.13 -3.92
N GLY A 127 -10.83 21.64 -2.71
CA GLY A 127 -11.77 21.54 -1.60
C GLY A 127 -12.03 20.08 -1.16
N ILE A 128 -10.98 19.28 -1.08
CA ILE A 128 -11.03 17.92 -0.57
C ILE A 128 -10.93 17.98 0.96
N GLY A 129 -11.94 17.42 1.64
CA GLY A 129 -12.03 17.45 3.10
C GLY A 129 -11.27 16.31 3.76
N ASP A 130 -11.38 15.09 3.23
CA ASP A 130 -10.68 13.91 3.72
C ASP A 130 -10.50 12.88 2.60
N TRP A 131 -9.66 11.86 2.83
CA TRP A 131 -9.36 10.86 1.82
C TRP A 131 -8.80 9.57 2.40
N ILE A 132 -8.95 8.49 1.64
CA ILE A 132 -8.30 7.18 1.85
C ILE A 132 -7.81 6.71 0.50
N ALA A 133 -6.65 6.04 0.47
CA ALA A 133 -6.08 5.47 -0.74
C ALA A 133 -5.72 3.99 -0.54
N ALA A 134 -6.00 3.20 -1.55
CA ALA A 134 -5.68 1.77 -1.57
C ALA A 134 -5.10 1.35 -2.93
N LYS A 135 -4.25 0.33 -2.90
CA LYS A 135 -3.89 -0.43 -4.09
C LYS A 135 -5.01 -1.42 -4.37
N GLU A 136 -5.59 -1.33 -5.52
CA GLU A 136 -6.62 -2.25 -5.98
C GLU A 136 -6.25 -2.86 -7.33
N TYR A 137 -7.03 -3.85 -7.77
CA TYR A 137 -6.80 -4.55 -9.01
C TYR A 137 -8.08 -4.54 -9.85
N ASP A 138 -7.91 -4.34 -11.16
CA ASP A 138 -9.03 -4.44 -12.11
C ASP A 138 -9.34 -5.90 -12.47
N GLY A 139 -10.30 -6.09 -13.38
CA GLY A 139 -10.71 -7.43 -13.85
C GLY A 139 -9.59 -8.23 -14.53
N ASP A 140 -8.57 -7.57 -15.04
CA ASP A 140 -7.39 -8.17 -15.67
C ASP A 140 -6.23 -8.33 -14.68
N ASN A 141 -6.49 -8.14 -13.39
CA ASN A 141 -5.49 -8.18 -12.33
C ASN A 141 -4.38 -7.13 -12.48
N THR A 142 -4.69 -5.99 -13.12
CA THR A 142 -3.78 -4.85 -13.25
C THR A 142 -3.90 -3.97 -12.02
N PRO A 143 -2.80 -3.64 -11.32
CA PRO A 143 -2.85 -2.81 -10.13
C PRO A 143 -3.10 -1.34 -10.48
N PHE A 144 -3.90 -0.65 -9.67
CA PHE A 144 -4.11 0.78 -9.75
C PHE A 144 -4.22 1.42 -8.37
N LEU A 145 -3.97 2.74 -8.32
CA LEU A 145 -4.20 3.58 -7.15
C LEU A 145 -5.67 3.99 -7.10
N HIS A 146 -6.41 3.53 -6.12
CA HIS A 146 -7.77 3.99 -5.87
C HIS A 146 -7.76 5.01 -4.73
N ILE A 147 -8.25 6.23 -5.00
CA ILE A 147 -8.42 7.26 -3.99
C ILE A 147 -9.91 7.49 -3.75
N TYR A 148 -10.32 7.31 -2.51
CA TYR A 148 -11.64 7.63 -2.01
C TYR A 148 -11.60 9.02 -1.40
N LEU A 149 -12.30 9.99 -1.98
CA LEU A 149 -12.25 11.40 -1.62
C LEU A 149 -13.56 11.87 -1.02
N GLU A 150 -13.49 12.65 0.04
CA GLU A 150 -14.59 13.46 0.54
C GLU A 150 -14.43 14.89 0.04
N VAL A 151 -15.40 15.37 -0.73
CA VAL A 151 -15.44 16.76 -1.21
C VAL A 151 -16.23 17.60 -0.22
N THR A 152 -15.68 18.77 0.15
CA THR A 152 -16.38 19.67 1.08
C THR A 152 -17.72 20.16 0.50
N PRO A 153 -18.71 20.50 1.35
CA PRO A 153 -20.01 20.97 0.88
C PRO A 153 -19.90 22.21 -0.01
N GLU A 154 -18.97 23.11 0.29
CA GLU A 154 -18.74 24.35 -0.47
C GLU A 154 -18.20 24.05 -1.88
N ALA A 155 -17.27 23.11 -2.00
CA ALA A 155 -16.73 22.69 -3.28
C ALA A 155 -17.75 21.91 -4.10
N ARG A 156 -18.63 21.16 -3.45
CA ARG A 156 -19.70 20.38 -4.10
C ARG A 156 -20.84 21.25 -4.63
N ALA A 157 -21.11 22.39 -3.98
CA ALA A 157 -22.15 23.33 -4.41
C ALA A 157 -21.81 24.05 -5.73
N ASN A 158 -20.54 24.04 -6.12
CA ASN A 158 -20.07 24.74 -7.32
C ASN A 158 -20.18 23.91 -8.62
N ASP A 159 -20.80 22.74 -8.61
CA ASP A 159 -21.01 21.80 -9.75
C ASP A 159 -19.78 21.49 -10.64
N VAL A 160 -18.61 22.09 -10.32
CA VAL A 160 -17.38 21.96 -11.12
C VAL A 160 -16.57 20.73 -10.72
N VAL A 161 -16.80 20.20 -9.51
CA VAL A 161 -15.99 19.10 -8.95
C VAL A 161 -16.63 17.75 -9.28
N THR A 162 -16.48 17.33 -10.52
CA THR A 162 -16.86 15.97 -10.96
C THR A 162 -15.73 14.98 -10.75
N LYS A 163 -16.07 13.68 -10.75
CA LYS A 163 -15.07 12.59 -10.72
C LYS A 163 -14.00 12.78 -11.81
N GLN A 164 -14.42 13.19 -13.01
CA GLN A 164 -13.52 13.39 -14.14
C GLN A 164 -12.54 14.54 -13.87
N VAL A 165 -13.02 15.69 -13.40
CA VAL A 165 -12.17 16.85 -13.06
C VAL A 165 -11.17 16.49 -11.97
N LEU A 166 -11.61 15.78 -10.92
CA LEU A 166 -10.73 15.31 -9.86
C LEU A 166 -9.64 14.37 -10.41
N THR A 167 -10.02 13.41 -11.25
CA THR A 167 -9.07 12.45 -11.84
C THR A 167 -8.04 13.16 -12.71
N GLU A 168 -8.47 14.05 -13.59
CA GLU A 168 -7.58 14.80 -14.48
C GLU A 168 -6.62 15.70 -13.69
N HIS A 169 -7.13 16.48 -12.73
CA HIS A 169 -6.30 17.35 -11.91
C HIS A 169 -5.30 16.57 -11.07
N LEU A 170 -5.74 15.59 -10.31
CA LEU A 170 -4.85 14.81 -9.44
C LEU A 170 -3.81 14.04 -10.26
N SER A 171 -4.17 13.49 -11.43
CA SER A 171 -3.21 12.85 -12.35
C SER A 171 -2.11 13.81 -12.80
N VAL A 172 -2.42 15.09 -13.04
CA VAL A 172 -1.40 16.10 -13.40
C VAL A 172 -0.42 16.31 -12.26
N TYR A 173 -0.91 16.46 -11.04
CA TYR A 173 -0.06 16.65 -9.87
C TYR A 173 0.78 15.42 -9.52
N PHE A 174 0.22 14.22 -9.63
CA PHE A 174 0.99 12.98 -9.47
C PHE A 174 2.14 12.89 -10.47
N ARG A 175 1.90 13.22 -11.74
CA ARG A 175 2.97 13.26 -12.77
C ARG A 175 4.05 14.29 -12.49
N TYR A 176 3.69 15.36 -11.80
CA TYR A 176 4.66 16.40 -11.41
C TYR A 176 5.48 15.98 -10.19
N PHE A 177 4.84 15.33 -9.22
CA PHE A 177 5.44 14.93 -7.95
C PHE A 177 6.26 13.64 -8.03
N ASP A 178 5.80 12.69 -8.83
CA ASP A 178 6.38 11.36 -8.94
C ASP A 178 6.74 11.08 -10.40
N SER A 179 8.06 11.09 -10.69
CA SER A 179 8.57 10.78 -12.02
C SER A 179 8.17 9.38 -12.48
N ASP A 180 8.16 8.43 -11.55
CA ASP A 180 7.86 7.03 -11.82
C ASP A 180 6.38 6.85 -12.17
N TYR A 181 5.48 7.62 -11.52
CA TYR A 181 4.06 7.66 -11.89
C TYR A 181 3.84 8.12 -13.34
N LYS A 182 4.63 9.10 -13.81
CA LYS A 182 4.58 9.55 -15.20
C LYS A 182 4.97 8.45 -16.18
N ASP A 183 5.93 7.63 -15.81
CA ASP A 183 6.44 6.56 -16.66
C ASP A 183 5.53 5.33 -16.68
N LEU A 184 4.72 5.08 -15.64
CA LEU A 184 3.72 4.00 -15.63
C LEU A 184 2.80 4.04 -16.83
N LYS A 185 2.20 5.20 -17.12
CA LYS A 185 1.30 5.34 -18.26
C LYS A 185 2.03 5.14 -19.59
N LYS A 186 3.26 5.60 -19.67
CA LYS A 186 4.07 5.56 -20.90
C LYS A 186 4.63 4.17 -21.19
N LEU A 187 5.09 3.47 -20.14
CA LEU A 187 5.77 2.18 -20.27
C LEU A 187 4.81 0.99 -20.27
N LEU A 188 3.78 1.06 -19.43
CA LEU A 188 2.87 -0.07 -19.19
C LEU A 188 1.48 0.15 -19.79
N ASN A 189 1.22 1.33 -20.36
CA ASN A 189 -0.11 1.75 -20.88
C ASN A 189 -1.23 1.59 -19.82
N ILE A 190 -0.89 1.75 -18.55
CA ILE A 190 -1.83 1.67 -17.43
C ILE A 190 -2.32 3.08 -17.09
N GLU A 191 -3.64 3.25 -16.89
CA GLU A 191 -4.16 4.43 -16.20
C GLU A 191 -4.18 4.12 -14.69
N PRO A 192 -3.16 4.60 -13.95
CA PRO A 192 -2.92 4.10 -12.60
C PRO A 192 -3.81 4.71 -11.53
N LEU A 193 -4.65 5.70 -11.86
CA LEU A 193 -5.47 6.41 -10.90
C LEU A 193 -6.97 6.20 -11.15
N GLN A 194 -7.66 5.74 -10.12
CA GLN A 194 -9.11 5.77 -10.05
C GLN A 194 -9.57 6.58 -8.83
N ILE A 195 -10.72 7.27 -8.96
CA ILE A 195 -11.27 8.09 -7.89
C ILE A 195 -12.72 7.69 -7.62
N SER A 196 -13.06 7.60 -6.34
CA SER A 196 -14.44 7.50 -5.86
C SER A 196 -14.75 8.63 -4.89
N ILE A 197 -15.85 9.32 -5.12
CA ILE A 197 -16.30 10.43 -4.27
C ILE A 197 -17.22 9.88 -3.19
N LEU A 198 -16.81 10.06 -1.94
CA LEU A 198 -17.60 9.69 -0.76
C LEU A 198 -18.51 10.85 -0.32
N PRO A 199 -19.62 10.55 0.36
CA PRO A 199 -20.36 11.57 1.11
C PRO A 199 -19.44 12.22 2.16
N TYR A 200 -19.62 13.53 2.34
CA TYR A 200 -18.83 14.28 3.33
C TYR A 200 -19.02 13.70 4.74
N LYS A 201 -17.92 13.60 5.50
CA LYS A 201 -17.85 13.01 6.84
C LYS A 201 -18.11 11.48 6.92
N THR A 202 -17.98 10.75 5.83
CA THR A 202 -18.09 9.28 5.84
C THR A 202 -16.98 8.66 6.67
N ILE A 203 -15.73 9.11 6.47
CA ILE A 203 -14.53 8.59 7.13
C ILE A 203 -14.60 8.91 8.62
N GLU A 204 -14.84 10.17 8.99
CA GLU A 204 -15.00 10.61 10.37
C GLU A 204 -16.09 9.82 11.11
N SER A 205 -17.26 9.66 10.48
CA SER A 205 -18.38 8.93 11.07
C SER A 205 -18.07 7.44 11.28
N PHE A 206 -17.31 6.85 10.36
CA PHE A 206 -16.87 5.46 10.48
C PHE A 206 -15.86 5.31 11.62
N GLU A 207 -14.85 6.18 11.69
CA GLU A 207 -13.85 6.19 12.76
C GLU A 207 -14.48 6.36 14.15
N GLN A 208 -15.43 7.29 14.27
CA GLN A 208 -16.18 7.49 15.52
C GLN A 208 -16.97 6.24 15.93
N LYS A 209 -17.62 5.57 14.97
CA LYS A 209 -18.36 4.34 15.22
C LYS A 209 -17.48 3.16 15.65
N GLN A 210 -16.28 3.08 15.09
CA GLN A 210 -15.32 2.01 15.42
C GLN A 210 -14.47 2.32 16.66
N GLY A 211 -14.41 3.57 17.10
CA GLY A 211 -13.57 4.02 18.21
C GLY A 211 -12.08 4.05 17.89
N THR A 212 -11.70 3.97 16.63
CA THR A 212 -10.29 3.98 16.17
C THR A 212 -10.17 4.61 14.79
N ARG A 213 -8.98 5.10 14.47
CA ARG A 213 -8.68 5.66 13.15
C ARG A 213 -8.45 4.57 12.10
N ILE A 214 -8.87 4.82 10.89
CA ILE A 214 -8.56 3.99 9.72
C ILE A 214 -7.24 4.47 9.09
N SER A 215 -6.40 3.53 8.64
CA SER A 215 -5.20 3.89 7.87
C SER A 215 -5.58 4.64 6.59
N ARG A 216 -4.90 5.74 6.32
CA ARG A 216 -5.11 6.52 5.08
C ARG A 216 -4.54 5.81 3.84
N ILE A 217 -3.56 4.95 4.04
CA ILE A 217 -2.91 4.17 2.98
C ILE A 217 -3.18 2.70 3.22
N ASN A 218 -3.64 1.99 2.20
CA ASN A 218 -3.92 0.56 2.24
C ASN A 218 -4.63 0.13 3.53
N PRO A 219 -5.81 0.71 3.86
CA PRO A 219 -6.56 0.28 5.03
C PRO A 219 -6.87 -1.22 4.95
N ASP A 220 -7.16 -1.83 6.10
CA ASP A 220 -7.65 -3.21 6.11
C ASP A 220 -8.84 -3.36 5.14
N PRO A 221 -8.82 -4.32 4.21
CA PRO A 221 -9.86 -4.48 3.20
C PRO A 221 -11.25 -4.74 3.78
N LEU A 222 -11.36 -5.39 4.95
CA LEU A 222 -12.62 -5.60 5.63
C LEU A 222 -13.19 -4.29 6.18
N TRP A 223 -12.34 -3.43 6.71
CA TRP A 223 -12.73 -2.11 7.19
C TRP A 223 -13.14 -1.18 6.05
N LEU A 224 -12.36 -1.17 4.97
CA LEU A 224 -12.69 -0.41 3.77
C LEU A 224 -14.06 -0.85 3.22
N LYS A 225 -14.28 -2.15 3.08
CA LYS A 225 -15.56 -2.71 2.62
C LYS A 225 -16.72 -2.38 3.57
N ALA A 226 -16.51 -2.43 4.88
CA ALA A 226 -17.52 -2.08 5.87
C ALA A 226 -17.88 -0.59 5.81
N MET A 227 -16.91 0.27 5.65
CA MET A 227 -17.11 1.71 5.46
C MET A 227 -17.91 2.00 4.18
N LEU A 228 -17.52 1.42 3.06
CA LEU A 228 -18.20 1.59 1.78
C LEU A 228 -19.61 0.96 1.77
N GLY A 229 -19.80 -0.19 2.41
CA GLY A 229 -21.09 -0.86 2.55
C GLY A 229 -22.12 -0.09 3.38
N GLY A 230 -21.69 0.83 4.24
CA GLY A 230 -22.54 1.76 4.98
C GLY A 230 -23.10 2.91 4.12
N ILE A 231 -22.54 3.11 2.94
CA ILE A 231 -23.00 4.13 1.99
C ILE A 231 -24.17 3.54 1.19
N LYS A 232 -25.39 3.98 1.48
CA LYS A 232 -26.55 3.64 0.62
C LYS A 232 -26.30 4.20 -0.78
N PRO A 233 -26.38 3.41 -1.86
CA PRO A 233 -26.30 3.93 -3.20
C PRO A 233 -27.44 4.98 -3.35
N LYS A 234 -27.10 6.20 -3.74
CA LYS A 234 -28.11 7.14 -4.21
C LYS A 234 -28.77 6.50 -5.43
N GLN A 235 -30.02 6.14 -5.33
CA GLN A 235 -30.83 5.85 -6.50
C GLN A 235 -30.80 7.10 -7.37
N HIS A 236 -30.14 7.01 -8.52
CA HIS A 236 -30.38 7.95 -9.60
C HIS A 236 -31.84 7.74 -10.01
N THR A 237 -32.70 8.62 -9.58
CA THR A 237 -34.01 8.78 -10.18
C THR A 237 -33.76 9.28 -11.61
N GLU A 238 -34.02 8.41 -12.57
CA GLU A 238 -34.26 8.82 -13.94
C GLU A 238 -35.51 9.75 -13.95
N ALA A 239 -35.28 11.02 -13.90
CA ALA A 239 -36.26 12.03 -14.26
C ALA A 239 -35.46 13.32 -14.47
N ASP A 240 -35.01 13.50 -15.69
CA ASP A 240 -35.06 14.78 -16.41
C ASP A 240 -34.52 14.50 -17.84
N ILE A 241 -35.50 14.19 -18.70
CA ILE A 241 -35.38 14.30 -20.15
C ILE A 241 -35.62 15.75 -20.50
#